data_29a6ccc46e227ca0a7b7662edaf2f986
#
_entry.id   29a6ccc46e227ca0a7b7662edaf2f986
#
_cell.length_a   1.000
_cell.length_b   1.000
_cell.length_c   1.000
_cell.angle_alpha   90.00
_cell.angle_beta   90.00
_cell.angle_gamma   90.00
#
_symmetry.space_group_name_H-M   'P 1'
#
loop_
_entity.id
_entity.type
_entity.pdbx_description
1 polymer ?
#
loop_
_entity_poly.entity_id
_entity_poly.type
_entity_poly.pdbx_seq_one_letter_code
_entity_poly.pdbx_strand_id
1 'polypeptide(L)'
;MIKLLKKIFGLKGATRYINGTEVLKPPLSAEEEAEALESYAKDHNLEARDKLIEHNLRLVIYVAKRFETDSTNLEDLVSIGTLGLIKAINTFKADKN
;
A
#
# COMPACT_ATOMS: atom_id res chain seq x y z
N MET A 1 -9.18 5.16 -7.20
CA MET A 1 -7.91 4.42 -7.06
C MET A 1 -6.71 5.20 -7.53
N ILE A 2 -6.76 5.75 -8.74
CA ILE A 2 -5.68 6.62 -9.23
C ILE A 2 -5.48 7.82 -8.31
N LYS A 3 -6.58 8.39 -7.78
CA LYS A 3 -6.51 9.51 -6.84
C LYS A 3 -5.78 9.13 -5.56
N LEU A 4 -6.00 7.91 -5.08
CA LEU A 4 -5.35 7.43 -3.86
C LEU A 4 -3.86 7.22 -4.11
N LEU A 5 -3.49 6.63 -5.24
CA LEU A 5 -2.08 6.47 -5.61
C LEU A 5 -1.38 7.82 -5.72
N LYS A 6 -2.04 8.81 -6.34
CA LYS A 6 -1.48 10.15 -6.44
C LYS A 6 -1.34 10.82 -5.08
N LYS A 7 -2.30 10.60 -4.17
CA LYS A 7 -2.26 11.14 -2.82
C LYS A 7 -1.11 10.54 -2.03
N ILE A 8 -0.92 9.22 -2.12
CA ILE A 8 0.11 8.50 -1.37
C ILE A 8 1.50 8.77 -1.93
N PHE A 9 1.65 8.67 -3.24
CA PHE A 9 2.95 8.85 -3.88
C PHE A 9 3.24 10.29 -4.28
N GLY A 10 2.19 11.10 -4.55
CA GLY A 10 2.36 12.41 -5.16
C GLY A 10 2.88 12.28 -6.58
N LEU A 11 2.99 13.40 -7.30
CA LEU A 11 3.50 13.37 -8.67
C LEU A 11 5.00 13.06 -8.74
N LYS A 12 5.73 13.38 -7.65
CA LYS A 12 7.16 13.11 -7.54
C LYS A 12 7.47 12.08 -6.47
N GLY A 13 6.48 11.74 -5.65
CA GLY A 13 6.66 10.88 -4.50
C GLY A 13 6.93 9.43 -4.85
N ALA A 14 6.29 8.92 -5.91
CA ALA A 14 6.48 7.54 -6.33
C ALA A 14 7.94 7.24 -6.63
N THR A 15 8.59 8.14 -7.39
CA THR A 15 10.01 7.98 -7.73
C THR A 15 10.89 7.99 -6.50
N ARG A 16 10.60 8.85 -5.52
CA ARG A 16 11.38 8.91 -4.29
C ARG A 16 11.25 7.64 -3.46
N TYR A 17 10.04 7.12 -3.33
CA TYR A 17 9.83 5.86 -2.61
C TYR A 17 10.55 4.70 -3.30
N ILE A 18 10.44 4.65 -4.62
CA ILE A 18 11.03 3.57 -5.41
C ILE A 18 12.55 3.63 -5.37
N ASN A 19 13.12 4.83 -5.44
CA ASN A 19 14.57 5.03 -5.44
C ASN A 19 15.18 5.09 -4.03
N GLY A 20 14.34 5.00 -2.99
CA GLY A 20 14.83 4.99 -1.61
C GLY A 20 15.26 6.35 -1.08
N THR A 21 14.87 7.44 -1.72
CA THR A 21 15.19 8.79 -1.25
C THR A 21 14.23 9.26 -0.16
N GLU A 22 13.07 8.62 -0.06
CA GLU A 22 12.13 8.85 1.03
C GLU A 22 12.19 7.69 2.01
N VAL A 23 12.02 7.99 3.29
CA VAL A 23 11.97 6.97 4.31
C VAL A 23 10.58 6.34 4.32
N LEU A 24 10.53 5.05 4.01
CA LEU A 24 9.27 4.31 4.06
C LEU A 24 8.87 4.05 5.50
N LYS A 25 7.58 4.14 5.78
CA LYS A 25 7.08 3.86 7.11
C LYS A 25 7.26 2.37 7.44
N PRO A 26 7.59 2.05 8.70
CA PRO A 26 7.74 0.65 9.09
C PRO A 26 6.40 -0.09 9.06
N PRO A 27 6.42 -1.43 9.01
CA PRO A 27 5.19 -2.20 9.11
C PRO A 27 4.45 -1.91 10.40
N LEU A 28 3.13 -1.98 10.35
CA LEU A 28 2.31 -1.88 11.56
C LEU A 28 2.48 -3.14 12.40
N SER A 29 2.29 -3.02 13.71
CA SER A 29 2.19 -4.20 14.56
C SER A 29 0.92 -4.98 14.19
N ALA A 30 0.85 -6.25 14.62
CA ALA A 30 -0.33 -7.06 14.36
C ALA A 30 -1.60 -6.42 14.93
N GLU A 31 -1.49 -5.82 16.13
CA GLU A 31 -2.62 -5.17 16.76
C GLU A 31 -3.05 -3.90 16.01
N GLU A 32 -2.09 -3.09 15.61
CA GLU A 32 -2.38 -1.86 14.84
C GLU A 32 -3.01 -2.19 13.49
N GLU A 33 -2.50 -3.21 12.82
CA GLU A 33 -3.05 -3.64 11.54
C GLU A 33 -4.48 -4.15 11.69
N ALA A 34 -4.73 -4.98 12.73
CA ALA A 34 -6.06 -5.50 13.00
C ALA A 34 -7.04 -4.38 13.30
N GLU A 35 -6.65 -3.39 14.09
CA GLU A 35 -7.48 -2.24 14.40
C GLU A 35 -7.83 -1.43 13.14
N ALA A 36 -6.84 -1.19 12.30
CA ALA A 36 -7.07 -0.43 11.08
C ALA A 36 -7.98 -1.19 10.10
N LEU A 37 -7.77 -2.50 9.96
CA LEU A 37 -8.63 -3.34 9.11
C LEU A 37 -10.07 -3.33 9.61
N GLU A 38 -10.25 -3.47 10.92
CA GLU A 38 -11.59 -3.47 11.50
C GLU A 38 -12.27 -2.11 11.35
N SER A 39 -11.54 -1.04 11.61
CA SER A 39 -12.07 0.32 11.47
C SER A 39 -12.53 0.59 10.04
N TYR A 40 -11.74 0.18 9.06
CA TYR A 40 -12.13 0.35 7.67
C TYR A 40 -13.29 -0.56 7.28
N ALA A 41 -13.29 -1.81 7.73
CA ALA A 41 -14.33 -2.77 7.39
C ALA A 41 -15.68 -2.37 7.95
N LYS A 42 -15.73 -1.83 9.17
CA LYS A 42 -16.99 -1.44 9.83
C LYS A 42 -17.43 -0.04 9.51
N ASP A 43 -16.51 0.91 9.55
CA ASP A 43 -16.83 2.34 9.48
C ASP A 43 -16.43 2.99 8.16
N HIS A 44 -15.80 2.26 7.25
CA HIS A 44 -15.24 2.79 6.01
C HIS A 44 -14.32 3.97 6.27
N ASN A 45 -13.54 3.89 7.36
CA ASN A 45 -12.62 4.93 7.77
C ASN A 45 -11.45 5.04 6.77
N LEU A 46 -11.45 6.11 5.98
CA LEU A 46 -10.45 6.28 4.93
C LEU A 46 -9.05 6.53 5.49
N GLU A 47 -8.94 7.12 6.67
CA GLU A 47 -7.63 7.30 7.31
C GLU A 47 -7.03 5.95 7.69
N ALA A 48 -7.86 5.01 8.15
CA ALA A 48 -7.41 3.66 8.46
C ALA A 48 -6.93 2.95 7.20
N ARG A 49 -7.67 3.09 6.09
CA ARG A 49 -7.26 2.52 4.81
C ARG A 49 -5.92 3.09 4.35
N ASP A 50 -5.78 4.41 4.40
CA ASP A 50 -4.55 5.06 3.97
C ASP A 50 -3.36 4.64 4.83
N LYS A 51 -3.58 4.48 6.14
CA LYS A 51 -2.56 3.99 7.06
C LYS A 51 -2.11 2.58 6.69
N LEU A 52 -3.05 1.69 6.38
CA LEU A 52 -2.74 0.33 5.95
C LEU A 52 -1.90 0.33 4.69
N ILE A 53 -2.26 1.17 3.73
CA ILE A 53 -1.53 1.25 2.46
C ILE A 53 -0.12 1.79 2.68
N GLU A 54 0.02 2.91 3.39
CA GLU A 54 1.32 3.53 3.63
C GLU A 54 2.29 2.59 4.33
N HIS A 55 1.82 1.90 5.37
CA HIS A 55 2.69 1.04 6.17
C HIS A 55 2.99 -0.30 5.50
N ASN A 56 2.34 -0.59 4.37
CA ASN A 56 2.61 -1.79 3.56
C ASN A 56 3.38 -1.47 2.28
N LEU A 57 3.70 -0.20 2.01
CA LEU A 57 4.42 0.17 0.79
C LEU A 57 5.80 -0.45 0.72
N ARG A 58 6.48 -0.57 1.85
CA ARG A 58 7.81 -1.20 1.90
C ARG A 58 7.75 -2.62 1.35
N LEU A 59 6.74 -3.38 1.77
CA LEU A 59 6.54 -4.75 1.28
C LEU A 59 6.20 -4.77 -0.21
N VAL A 60 5.31 -3.87 -0.65
CA VAL A 60 4.93 -3.79 -2.05
C VAL A 60 6.16 -3.53 -2.92
N ILE A 61 6.99 -2.57 -2.53
CA ILE A 61 8.19 -2.22 -3.28
C ILE A 61 9.19 -3.38 -3.26
N TYR A 62 9.37 -4.03 -2.12
CA TYR A 62 10.26 -5.18 -1.99
C TYR A 62 9.86 -6.30 -2.95
N VAL A 63 8.57 -6.63 -2.98
CA VAL A 63 8.07 -7.67 -3.88
C VAL A 63 8.21 -7.23 -5.34
N ALA A 64 7.86 -5.98 -5.64
CA ALA A 64 7.93 -5.46 -7.00
C ALA A 64 9.36 -5.54 -7.56
N LYS A 65 10.36 -5.24 -6.75
CA LYS A 65 11.76 -5.30 -7.18
C LYS A 65 12.18 -6.71 -7.61
N ARG A 66 11.55 -7.73 -7.08
CA ARG A 66 11.87 -9.13 -7.43
C ARG A 66 11.33 -9.52 -8.80
N PHE A 67 10.37 -8.76 -9.33
CA PHE A 67 9.75 -9.04 -10.62
C PHE A 67 10.13 -8.04 -11.70
N GLU A 68 10.97 -7.09 -11.38
CA GLU A 68 11.43 -6.09 -12.34
C GLU A 68 12.27 -6.74 -13.43
N THR A 69 12.01 -6.35 -14.70
CA THR A 69 12.74 -6.81 -15.86
C THR A 69 13.04 -5.63 -16.77
N ASP A 70 13.78 -5.87 -17.85
CA ASP A 70 14.08 -4.83 -18.83
C ASP A 70 12.82 -4.31 -19.52
N SER A 71 11.78 -5.14 -19.62
CA SER A 71 10.54 -4.78 -20.30
C SER A 71 9.42 -4.36 -19.33
N THR A 72 9.60 -4.56 -18.03
CA THR A 72 8.60 -4.23 -17.03
C THR A 72 9.24 -3.39 -15.95
N ASN A 73 8.89 -2.10 -15.90
CA ASN A 73 9.55 -1.21 -14.96
C ASN A 73 8.95 -1.30 -13.55
N LEU A 74 9.75 -0.85 -12.59
CA LEU A 74 9.42 -0.93 -11.18
C LEU A 74 8.18 -0.12 -10.82
N GLU A 75 8.01 1.07 -11.41
CA GLU A 75 6.86 1.92 -11.12
C GLU A 75 5.54 1.24 -11.46
N ASP A 76 5.49 0.57 -12.62
CA ASP A 76 4.29 -0.15 -13.02
C ASP A 76 4.01 -1.30 -12.07
N LEU A 77 5.05 -2.03 -11.66
CA LEU A 77 4.90 -3.14 -10.73
C LEU A 77 4.43 -2.68 -9.36
N VAL A 78 4.94 -1.55 -8.88
CA VAL A 78 4.51 -0.97 -7.60
C VAL A 78 3.05 -0.54 -7.69
N SER A 79 2.66 0.06 -8.81
CA SER A 79 1.26 0.46 -9.03
C SER A 79 0.33 -0.75 -9.00
N ILE A 80 0.69 -1.81 -9.71
CA ILE A 80 -0.09 -3.05 -9.74
C ILE A 80 -0.18 -3.66 -8.33
N GLY A 81 0.95 -3.73 -7.63
CA GLY A 81 0.99 -4.26 -6.27
C GLY A 81 0.14 -3.46 -5.30
N THR A 82 0.17 -2.12 -5.43
CA THR A 82 -0.63 -1.25 -4.58
C THR A 82 -2.12 -1.43 -4.86
N LEU A 83 -2.51 -1.58 -6.13
CA LEU A 83 -3.90 -1.86 -6.48
C LEU A 83 -4.36 -3.19 -5.89
N GLY A 84 -3.50 -4.21 -5.92
CA GLY A 84 -3.80 -5.49 -5.29
C GLY A 84 -3.99 -5.37 -3.79
N LEU A 85 -3.15 -4.57 -3.14
CA LEU A 85 -3.26 -4.31 -1.71
C LEU A 85 -4.57 -3.60 -1.38
N ILE A 86 -4.93 -2.58 -2.15
CA ILE A 86 -6.19 -1.86 -1.95
C ILE A 86 -7.38 -2.80 -2.10
N LYS A 87 -7.34 -3.67 -3.11
CA LYS A 87 -8.40 -4.66 -3.30
C LYS A 87 -8.51 -5.60 -2.12
N ALA A 88 -7.38 -6.07 -1.60
CA ALA A 88 -7.36 -6.94 -0.43
C ALA A 88 -7.98 -6.25 0.79
N ILE A 89 -7.63 -4.99 1.01
CA ILE A 89 -8.18 -4.20 2.11
C ILE A 89 -9.69 -4.01 1.93
N ASN A 90 -10.13 -3.70 0.72
CA ASN A 90 -11.56 -3.47 0.44
C ASN A 90 -12.41 -4.72 0.59
N THR A 91 -11.82 -5.89 0.39
CA THR A 91 -12.54 -7.16 0.47
C THR A 91 -12.41 -7.84 1.84
N PHE A 92 -11.61 -7.26 2.73
CA PHE A 92 -11.44 -7.80 4.07
C PHE A 92 -12.76 -7.71 4.85
N LYS A 93 -13.08 -8.81 5.54
CA LYS A 93 -14.26 -8.88 6.41
C LYS A 93 -13.81 -9.27 7.80
N ALA A 94 -14.02 -8.37 8.76
CA ALA A 94 -13.51 -8.52 10.12
C ALA A 94 -14.08 -9.75 10.83
N ASP A 95 -15.26 -10.21 10.44
CA ASP A 95 -15.93 -11.35 11.03
C ASP A 95 -15.58 -12.69 10.38
N LYS A 96 -14.69 -12.68 9.41
CA LYS A 96 -14.22 -13.89 8.75
C LYS A 96 -12.77 -14.15 9.10
N ASN A 97 -12.52 -15.17 9.82
CA ASN A 97 -11.16 -15.58 10.13
C ASN A 97 -10.87 -16.97 9.64
#